data_171e795d59db6077d1c088dffbc5cd89
#
_entry.id   171e795d59db6077d1c088dffbc5cd89
#
_cell.length_a   1.000
_cell.length_b   1.000
_cell.length_c   1.000
_cell.angle_alpha   90.00
_cell.angle_beta   90.00
_cell.angle_gamma   90.00
#
_symmetry.space_group_name_H-M   'P 1'
#
loop_
_entity.id
_entity.type
_entity.pdbx_description
1 polymer ?
#
loop_
_entity_poly.entity_id
_entity_poly.type
_entity_poly.pdbx_seq_one_letter_code
_entity_poly.pdbx_strand_id
1 'polypeptide(L)'
;MSSNRKTIVVKFGTSTLTHGSPKLNAPHMVDIVRQIAQLHQAGFRVVIVTSGAIAAGRHYLNHPQLPPTIASKQLLAAVGQSQLIQAWEKLFAIYDIHIGQILLTRADIEDRERFLNARDTLHALLDNHII
;
A
#
# COMPACT_ATOMS: atom_id res chain seq x y z
N MET A 1 -24.75 3.12 -9.81
CA MET A 1 -25.41 3.50 -8.56
C MET A 1 -24.37 3.89 -7.53
N SER A 2 -24.45 5.08 -7.00
CA SER A 2 -23.63 5.43 -5.87
C SER A 2 -24.04 4.52 -4.71
N SER A 3 -23.24 3.54 -4.43
CA SER A 3 -23.48 2.72 -3.27
C SER A 3 -23.21 3.58 -2.03
N ASN A 4 -24.14 3.61 -1.12
CA ASN A 4 -24.00 4.25 0.17
C ASN A 4 -23.02 3.44 1.06
N ARG A 5 -22.00 2.85 0.44
CA ARG A 5 -20.99 2.04 1.13
C ARG A 5 -20.02 2.94 1.88
N LYS A 6 -19.78 2.60 3.12
CA LYS A 6 -18.80 3.30 3.94
C LYS A 6 -17.39 2.98 3.46
N THR A 7 -16.52 3.98 3.50
CA THR A 7 -15.11 3.84 3.19
C THR A 7 -14.31 3.74 4.48
N ILE A 8 -13.44 2.75 4.55
CA ILE A 8 -12.52 2.55 5.66
C ILE A 8 -11.11 2.81 5.14
N VAL A 9 -10.38 3.68 5.81
CA VAL A 9 -8.96 3.94 5.54
C VAL A 9 -8.14 3.25 6.61
N VAL A 10 -7.24 2.37 6.19
CA VAL A 10 -6.36 1.62 7.09
C VAL A 10 -4.91 2.01 6.80
N LYS A 11 -4.22 2.52 7.81
CA LYS A 11 -2.82 2.91 7.68
C LYS A 11 -1.92 1.89 8.36
N PHE A 12 -0.88 1.46 7.65
CA PHE A 12 0.17 0.57 8.17
C PHE A 12 1.52 1.26 8.12
N GLY A 13 2.16 1.42 9.27
CA GLY A 13 3.54 1.86 9.35
C GLY A 13 4.51 0.70 9.08
N THR A 14 5.78 1.03 8.83
CA THR A 14 6.83 0.03 8.55
C THR A 14 6.98 -0.98 9.70
N SER A 15 6.98 -0.51 10.95
CA SER A 15 7.12 -1.40 12.12
C SER A 15 5.97 -2.40 12.23
N THR A 16 4.77 -2.02 11.82
CA THR A 16 3.62 -2.94 11.79
C THR A 16 3.84 -4.04 10.75
N LEU A 17 4.29 -3.68 9.55
CA LEU A 17 4.47 -4.65 8.46
C LEU A 17 5.68 -5.55 8.64
N THR A 18 6.74 -5.05 9.26
CA THR A 18 7.94 -5.83 9.54
C THR A 18 7.81 -6.67 10.82
N HIS A 19 6.93 -6.26 11.72
CA HIS A 19 6.66 -6.95 13.00
C HIS A 19 7.96 -7.27 13.76
N GLY A 20 8.86 -6.27 13.85
CA GLY A 20 10.13 -6.40 14.56
C GLY A 20 11.23 -7.12 13.78
N SER A 21 11.02 -7.49 12.52
CA SER A 21 12.02 -8.12 11.68
C SER A 21 12.61 -7.14 10.66
N PRO A 22 13.77 -7.46 10.04
CA PRO A 22 14.36 -6.60 9.03
C PRO A 22 13.66 -6.66 7.66
N LYS A 23 12.65 -7.49 7.51
CA LYS A 23 11.87 -7.65 6.26
C LYS A 23 10.38 -7.55 6.54
N LEU A 24 9.58 -7.45 5.48
CA LEU A 24 8.13 -7.58 5.60
C LEU A 24 7.79 -8.95 6.18
N ASN A 25 6.95 -8.96 7.21
CA ASN A 25 6.55 -10.20 7.88
C ASN A 25 5.35 -10.81 7.16
N ALA A 26 5.59 -11.84 6.36
CA ALA A 26 4.55 -12.47 5.56
C ALA A 26 3.40 -13.04 6.39
N PRO A 27 3.63 -13.79 7.48
CA PRO A 27 2.52 -14.28 8.30
C PRO A 27 1.65 -13.17 8.89
N HIS A 28 2.26 -12.07 9.30
CA HIS A 28 1.52 -10.91 9.82
C HIS A 28 0.70 -10.23 8.73
N MET A 29 1.28 -10.06 7.53
CA MET A 29 0.56 -9.51 6.38
C MET A 29 -0.60 -10.40 5.95
N VAL A 30 -0.43 -11.72 6.00
CA VAL A 30 -1.52 -12.67 5.72
C VAL A 30 -2.71 -12.42 6.65
N ASP A 31 -2.47 -12.23 7.94
CA ASP A 31 -3.54 -11.96 8.90
C ASP A 31 -4.22 -10.62 8.65
N ILE A 32 -3.45 -9.59 8.34
CA ILE A 32 -3.97 -8.26 7.97
C ILE A 32 -4.88 -8.36 6.74
N VAL A 33 -4.41 -9.01 5.69
CA VAL A 33 -5.16 -9.15 4.44
C VAL A 33 -6.45 -9.95 4.66
N ARG A 34 -6.41 -10.99 5.48
CA ARG A 34 -7.61 -11.74 5.83
C ARG A 34 -8.68 -10.85 6.44
N GLN A 35 -8.30 -9.98 7.37
CA GLN A 35 -9.23 -9.06 8.01
C GLN A 35 -9.78 -8.02 7.02
N ILE A 36 -8.92 -7.46 6.18
CA ILE A 36 -9.33 -6.49 5.16
C ILE A 36 -10.25 -7.15 4.13
N ALA A 37 -9.94 -8.36 3.71
CA ALA A 37 -10.78 -9.11 2.78
C ALA A 37 -12.20 -9.32 3.35
N GLN A 38 -12.32 -9.62 4.64
CA GLN A 38 -13.62 -9.72 5.30
C GLN A 38 -14.42 -8.43 5.23
N LEU A 39 -13.77 -7.29 5.48
CA LEU A 39 -14.41 -5.98 5.37
C LEU A 39 -14.87 -5.69 3.93
N HIS A 40 -14.01 -5.96 2.96
CA HIS A 40 -14.29 -5.76 1.56
C HIS A 40 -15.47 -6.63 1.10
N GLN A 41 -15.48 -7.90 1.49
CA GLN A 41 -16.56 -8.84 1.17
C GLN A 41 -17.87 -8.47 1.86
N ALA A 42 -17.81 -7.79 3.01
CA ALA A 42 -18.98 -7.26 3.68
C ALA A 42 -19.54 -5.99 3.03
N GLY A 43 -18.91 -5.48 1.98
CA GLY A 43 -19.37 -4.35 1.19
C GLY A 43 -18.73 -3.02 1.52
N PHE A 44 -17.76 -2.97 2.45
CA PHE A 44 -17.02 -1.74 2.70
C PHE A 44 -16.06 -1.43 1.55
N ARG A 45 -15.87 -0.14 1.28
CA ARG A 45 -14.79 0.30 0.42
C ARG A 45 -13.55 0.49 1.28
N VAL A 46 -12.42 -0.07 0.89
CA VAL A 46 -11.20 -0.05 1.70
C VAL A 46 -10.09 0.67 0.96
N VAL A 47 -9.42 1.58 1.66
CA VAL A 47 -8.20 2.25 1.21
C VAL A 47 -7.08 1.87 2.17
N ILE A 48 -5.98 1.38 1.63
CA ILE A 48 -4.78 1.07 2.42
C ILE A 48 -3.76 2.18 2.21
N VAL A 49 -3.28 2.75 3.30
CA VAL A 49 -2.13 3.67 3.28
C VAL A 49 -0.96 2.93 3.91
N THR A 50 0.03 2.62 3.11
CA THR A 50 1.11 1.71 3.53
C THR A 50 2.47 2.37 3.46
N SER A 51 3.32 2.05 4.43
CA SER A 51 4.77 2.23 4.41
C SER A 51 5.44 0.89 4.09
N GLY A 52 6.75 0.83 4.18
CA GLY A 52 7.50 -0.43 4.13
C GLY A 52 8.35 -0.61 2.88
N ALA A 53 8.33 0.32 1.93
CA ALA A 53 9.10 0.21 0.69
C ALA A 53 10.62 0.17 0.96
N ILE A 54 11.13 1.04 1.83
CA ILE A 54 12.57 1.08 2.14
C ILE A 54 13.01 -0.23 2.80
N ALA A 55 12.25 -0.73 3.76
CA ALA A 55 12.55 -2.01 4.42
C ALA A 55 12.55 -3.18 3.43
N ALA A 56 11.55 -3.21 2.56
CA ALA A 56 11.45 -4.23 1.51
C ALA A 56 12.63 -4.17 0.54
N GLY A 57 13.03 -2.97 0.13
CA GLY A 57 14.17 -2.77 -0.76
C GLY A 57 15.48 -3.16 -0.12
N ARG A 58 15.68 -2.79 1.14
CA ARG A 58 16.88 -3.16 1.89
C ARG A 58 17.04 -4.68 2.01
N HIS A 59 15.96 -5.36 2.31
CA HIS A 59 15.97 -6.82 2.40
C HIS A 59 16.22 -7.46 1.04
N TYR A 60 15.53 -6.99 0.00
CA TYR A 60 15.67 -7.53 -1.36
C TYR A 60 17.08 -7.41 -1.91
N LEU A 61 17.77 -6.31 -1.59
CA LEU A 61 19.15 -6.07 -1.99
C LEU A 61 20.18 -6.64 -0.99
N ASN A 62 19.77 -7.48 -0.05
CA ASN A 62 20.64 -8.12 0.94
C ASN A 62 21.40 -7.10 1.81
N HIS A 63 20.70 -6.08 2.31
CA HIS A 63 21.24 -5.07 3.22
C HIS A 63 22.52 -4.41 2.68
N PRO A 64 22.46 -3.74 1.52
CA PRO A 64 23.63 -3.14 0.91
C PRO A 64 24.19 -2.02 1.79
N GLN A 65 25.52 -1.89 1.77
CA GLN A 65 26.16 -0.76 2.43
C GLN A 65 26.08 0.47 1.52
N LEU A 66 25.17 1.37 1.86
CA LEU A 66 24.94 2.59 1.12
C LEU A 66 25.27 3.80 1.99
N PRO A 67 25.75 4.91 1.41
CA PRO A 67 25.97 6.12 2.16
C PRO A 67 24.63 6.64 2.73
N PRO A 68 24.63 7.31 3.89
CA PRO A 68 23.41 7.81 4.53
C PRO A 68 22.87 9.08 3.84
N THR A 69 22.49 8.95 2.57
CA THR A 69 22.01 10.05 1.74
C THR A 69 20.56 9.87 1.38
N ILE A 70 19.92 10.97 0.94
CA ILE A 70 18.57 10.93 0.40
C ILE A 70 18.50 10.03 -0.84
N ALA A 71 19.52 10.10 -1.70
CA ALA A 71 19.58 9.26 -2.89
C ALA A 71 19.58 7.77 -2.55
N SER A 72 20.28 7.36 -1.50
CA SER A 72 20.27 5.96 -1.03
C SER A 72 18.88 5.54 -0.54
N LYS A 73 18.19 6.40 0.20
CA LYS A 73 16.82 6.12 0.66
C LYS A 73 15.86 6.02 -0.52
N GLN A 74 15.99 6.89 -1.50
CA GLN A 74 15.15 6.85 -2.70
C GLN A 74 15.41 5.60 -3.54
N LEU A 75 16.67 5.17 -3.65
CA LEU A 75 17.02 3.91 -4.30
C LEU A 75 16.34 2.73 -3.61
N LEU A 76 16.44 2.65 -2.31
CA LEU A 76 15.81 1.56 -1.53
C LEU A 76 14.29 1.60 -1.67
N ALA A 77 13.69 2.78 -1.63
CA ALA A 77 12.25 2.94 -1.80
C ALA A 77 11.80 2.53 -3.20
N ALA A 78 12.54 2.91 -4.23
CA ALA A 78 12.21 2.58 -5.62
C ALA A 78 12.26 1.07 -5.86
N VAL A 79 13.30 0.40 -5.39
CA VAL A 79 13.43 -1.06 -5.50
C VAL A 79 12.37 -1.75 -4.64
N GLY A 80 12.19 -1.27 -3.42
CA GLY A 80 11.29 -1.88 -2.46
C GLY A 80 9.82 -1.68 -2.77
N GLN A 81 9.44 -0.60 -3.47
CA GLN A 81 8.04 -0.34 -3.82
C GLN A 81 7.46 -1.47 -4.67
N SER A 82 8.22 -1.98 -5.62
CA SER A 82 7.82 -3.14 -6.43
C SER A 82 7.61 -4.37 -5.55
N GLN A 83 8.48 -4.62 -4.60
CA GLN A 83 8.37 -5.76 -3.68
C GLN A 83 7.16 -5.61 -2.75
N LEU A 84 6.93 -4.42 -2.24
CA LEU A 84 5.81 -4.12 -1.36
C LEU A 84 4.47 -4.34 -2.05
N ILE A 85 4.30 -3.76 -3.24
CA ILE A 85 3.02 -3.87 -3.95
C ILE A 85 2.76 -5.31 -4.42
N GLN A 86 3.79 -6.05 -4.82
CA GLN A 86 3.65 -7.46 -5.13
C GLN A 86 3.21 -8.28 -3.93
N ALA A 87 3.72 -7.98 -2.74
CA ALA A 87 3.31 -8.66 -1.52
C ALA A 87 1.81 -8.47 -1.25
N TRP A 88 1.32 -7.23 -1.34
CA TRP A 88 -0.10 -6.93 -1.19
C TRP A 88 -0.94 -7.62 -2.27
N GLU A 89 -0.53 -7.50 -3.53
CA GLU A 89 -1.25 -8.07 -4.67
C GLU A 89 -1.41 -9.59 -4.56
N LYS A 90 -0.34 -10.30 -4.24
CA LYS A 90 -0.36 -11.76 -4.10
C LYS A 90 -1.33 -12.21 -3.01
N LEU A 91 -1.36 -11.51 -1.89
CA LEU A 91 -2.22 -11.89 -0.76
C LEU A 91 -3.69 -11.59 -1.06
N PHE A 92 -3.99 -10.46 -1.66
CA PHE A 92 -5.36 -10.14 -2.05
C PHE A 92 -5.87 -11.02 -3.18
N ALA A 93 -5.00 -11.49 -4.07
CA ALA A 93 -5.37 -12.41 -5.15
C ALA A 93 -5.95 -13.72 -4.63
N ILE A 94 -5.56 -14.16 -3.43
CA ILE A 94 -6.13 -15.35 -2.77
C ILE A 94 -7.65 -15.21 -2.61
N TYR A 95 -8.15 -13.99 -2.43
CA TYR A 95 -9.56 -13.68 -2.24
C TYR A 95 -10.24 -13.13 -3.51
N ASP A 96 -9.58 -13.23 -4.67
CA ASP A 96 -10.03 -12.61 -5.93
C ASP A 96 -10.28 -11.11 -5.82
N ILE A 97 -9.50 -10.44 -5.00
CA ILE A 97 -9.57 -8.99 -4.81
C ILE A 97 -8.47 -8.33 -5.64
N HIS A 98 -8.87 -7.41 -6.50
CA HIS A 98 -7.93 -6.59 -7.26
C HIS A 98 -7.48 -5.39 -6.44
N ILE A 99 -6.25 -4.99 -6.62
CA ILE A 99 -5.70 -3.78 -6.02
C ILE A 99 -5.24 -2.79 -7.09
N GLY A 100 -5.33 -1.51 -6.76
CA GLY A 100 -4.73 -0.44 -7.54
C GLY A 100 -3.74 0.32 -6.68
N GLN A 101 -2.77 0.95 -7.30
CA GLN A 101 -1.75 1.71 -6.59
C GLN A 101 -1.82 3.18 -6.96
N ILE A 102 -1.80 4.03 -5.94
CA ILE A 102 -1.64 5.47 -6.11
C ILE A 102 -0.43 5.91 -5.31
N LEU A 103 0.49 6.60 -5.98
CA LEU A 103 1.65 7.21 -5.35
C LEU A 103 1.40 8.71 -5.25
N LEU A 104 1.35 9.22 -4.02
CA LEU A 104 1.06 10.61 -3.74
C LEU A 104 2.28 11.32 -3.19
N THR A 105 2.48 12.54 -3.65
CA THR A 105 3.41 13.49 -3.05
C THR A 105 2.63 14.60 -2.36
N ARG A 106 3.34 15.41 -1.58
CA ARG A 106 2.75 16.58 -0.96
C ARG A 106 2.14 17.54 -1.99
N ALA A 107 2.81 17.70 -3.14
CA ALA A 107 2.31 18.52 -4.23
C ALA A 107 0.97 18.04 -4.78
N ASP A 108 0.73 16.74 -4.79
CA ASP A 108 -0.55 16.18 -5.26
C ASP A 108 -1.73 16.52 -4.35
N ILE A 109 -1.45 16.84 -3.08
CA ILE A 109 -2.46 17.24 -2.12
C ILE A 109 -2.63 18.76 -2.09
N GLU A 110 -1.54 19.51 -2.20
CA GLU A 110 -1.54 20.97 -2.12
C GLU A 110 -2.00 21.64 -3.42
N ASP A 111 -1.67 21.08 -4.58
CA ASP A 111 -2.11 21.58 -5.88
C ASP A 111 -3.53 21.10 -6.16
N ARG A 112 -4.44 22.05 -6.42
CA ARG A 112 -5.85 21.73 -6.57
C ARG A 112 -6.14 20.79 -7.75
N GLU A 113 -5.51 20.99 -8.89
CA GLU A 113 -5.72 20.14 -10.06
C GLU A 113 -5.24 18.71 -9.81
N ARG A 114 -4.04 18.58 -9.24
CA ARG A 114 -3.48 17.28 -8.88
C ARG A 114 -4.31 16.58 -7.82
N PHE A 115 -4.79 17.31 -6.82
CA PHE A 115 -5.67 16.78 -5.78
C PHE A 115 -6.96 16.22 -6.38
N LEU A 116 -7.61 16.98 -7.28
CA LEU A 116 -8.84 16.54 -7.92
C LEU A 116 -8.63 15.29 -8.77
N ASN A 117 -7.53 15.23 -9.51
CA ASN A 117 -7.18 14.06 -10.32
C ASN A 117 -6.94 12.82 -9.45
N ALA A 118 -6.20 12.96 -8.35
CA ALA A 118 -5.95 11.86 -7.41
C ALA A 118 -7.26 11.39 -6.77
N ARG A 119 -8.10 12.33 -6.35
CA ARG A 119 -9.41 12.04 -5.78
C ARG A 119 -10.29 11.25 -6.76
N ASP A 120 -10.34 11.70 -8.01
CA ASP A 120 -11.18 11.06 -9.02
C ASP A 120 -10.70 9.64 -9.33
N THR A 121 -9.38 9.41 -9.36
CA THR A 121 -8.80 8.07 -9.52
C THR A 121 -9.16 7.18 -8.33
N LEU A 122 -9.03 7.69 -7.11
CA LEU A 122 -9.42 6.95 -5.91
C LEU A 122 -10.88 6.54 -5.94
N HIS A 123 -11.76 7.48 -6.27
CA HIS A 123 -13.20 7.19 -6.36
C HIS A 123 -13.50 6.17 -7.45
N ALA A 124 -12.84 6.25 -8.60
CA ALA A 124 -13.01 5.28 -9.68
C ALA A 124 -12.61 3.87 -9.24
N LEU A 125 -11.50 3.73 -8.52
CA LEU A 125 -11.07 2.45 -7.97
C LEU A 125 -12.11 1.91 -6.97
N LEU A 126 -12.51 2.74 -6.02
CA LEU A 126 -13.45 2.34 -4.97
C LEU A 126 -14.83 2.01 -5.52
N ASP A 127 -15.30 2.76 -6.51
CA ASP A 127 -16.59 2.51 -7.16
C ASP A 127 -16.59 1.21 -7.97
N ASN A 128 -15.41 0.77 -8.43
CA ASN A 128 -15.24 -0.51 -9.10
C ASN A 128 -14.80 -1.63 -8.14
N HIS A 129 -14.94 -1.42 -6.86
CA HIS A 129 -14.67 -2.41 -5.80
C HIS A 129 -13.22 -2.92 -5.82
N ILE A 130 -12.27 -1.99 -6.02
CA ILE A 130 -10.81 -2.23 -6.02
C ILE A 130 -10.23 -1.59 -4.75
N ILE A 131 -9.31 -2.30 -4.09
CA ILE A 131 -8.58 -1.79 -2.92
C ILE A 131 -7.35 -1.01 -3.36
#